data_e732162a1ed91ec12faac84e6ddbb616
#
_entry.id   e732162a1ed91ec12faac84e6ddbb616
#
_cell.length_a   1.000
_cell.length_b   1.000
_cell.length_c   1.000
_cell.angle_alpha   90.00
_cell.angle_beta   90.00
_cell.angle_gamma   90.00
#
_symmetry.space_group_name_H-M   'P 1'
#
loop_
_entity.id
_entity.type
_entity.pdbx_description
1 polymer ?
#
loop_
_entity_poly.entity_id
_entity_poly.type
_entity_poly.pdbx_seq_one_letter_code
_entity_poly.pdbx_strand_id
1 'polypeptide(L)'
;MLRMRAVGRALVRSEEHLEAISRFEANLERLATTAENGERHLSFLAATEAREILQIMSDPRFDDPLRLERSGFKVHSQYDEDGIIAEIFRRIGTTNRICVEFGAGNGSENCTGFLVMQGWRALWIDGSDSFLFYMNVSWAQEMARDQLVVRNAFITVDTIDELIRDAGFSGEIDLLVVDLDGNDYHILEKISAVSPRAICVEYNSNIPPDVDWKMPRKDDHVWDHLDDRVGASLKALEIMLGQRGYALVGCSVAGVNAFFVRRDLAEGKFAEPFTAENHFHTWRFFYKSPHFVTNWREWPTRR
;
A
#
# COMPACT_ATOMS: atom_id res chain seq x y z
N MET A 1 -70.05 -25.17 2.72
CA MET A 1 -68.86 -25.36 3.58
C MET A 1 -67.50 -25.24 2.84
N LEU A 2 -67.31 -25.84 1.65
CA LEU A 2 -66.02 -25.72 0.94
C LEU A 2 -65.59 -24.34 0.52
N ARG A 3 -66.52 -23.45 0.08
CA ARG A 3 -66.22 -22.05 -0.32
C ARG A 3 -65.80 -21.18 0.89
N MET A 4 -66.40 -21.34 2.05
CA MET A 4 -66.00 -20.57 3.27
C MET A 4 -64.61 -20.96 3.77
N ARG A 5 -64.16 -22.22 3.64
CA ARG A 5 -62.83 -22.66 3.98
C ARG A 5 -61.75 -22.17 3.00
N ALA A 6 -62.10 -21.96 1.73
CA ALA A 6 -61.17 -21.43 0.73
C ALA A 6 -60.92 -19.90 0.95
N VAL A 7 -62.00 -19.14 1.26
CA VAL A 7 -61.91 -17.69 1.56
C VAL A 7 -61.12 -17.48 2.88
N GLY A 8 -61.35 -18.31 3.90
CA GLY A 8 -60.60 -18.21 5.14
C GLY A 8 -59.08 -18.48 4.94
N ARG A 9 -58.68 -19.45 4.11
CA ARG A 9 -57.30 -19.76 3.76
C ARG A 9 -56.65 -18.62 2.93
N ALA A 10 -57.41 -17.96 2.05
CA ALA A 10 -56.93 -16.84 1.26
C ALA A 10 -56.68 -15.60 2.13
N LEU A 11 -57.55 -15.34 3.13
CA LEU A 11 -57.39 -14.25 4.10
C LEU A 11 -56.17 -14.48 5.01
N VAL A 12 -55.99 -15.67 5.57
CA VAL A 12 -54.83 -15.99 6.40
C VAL A 12 -53.54 -15.85 5.60
N ARG A 13 -53.49 -16.30 4.34
CA ARG A 13 -52.29 -16.10 3.48
C ARG A 13 -52.04 -14.60 3.18
N SER A 14 -53.08 -13.78 3.09
CA SER A 14 -52.90 -12.33 2.87
C SER A 14 -52.38 -11.64 4.11
N GLU A 15 -52.75 -12.06 5.32
CA GLU A 15 -52.22 -11.56 6.59
C GLU A 15 -50.74 -11.96 6.77
N GLU A 16 -50.41 -13.20 6.49
CA GLU A 16 -49.00 -13.68 6.53
C GLU A 16 -48.10 -12.93 5.55
N HIS A 17 -48.61 -12.61 4.34
CA HIS A 17 -47.86 -11.80 3.38
C HIS A 17 -47.68 -10.34 3.84
N LEU A 18 -48.72 -9.73 4.42
CA LEU A 18 -48.64 -8.37 4.98
C LEU A 18 -47.63 -8.29 6.14
N GLU A 19 -47.65 -9.28 7.03
CA GLU A 19 -46.65 -9.37 8.11
C GLU A 19 -45.20 -9.57 7.57
N ALA A 20 -45.05 -10.38 6.51
CA ALA A 20 -43.75 -10.58 5.90
C ALA A 20 -43.21 -9.29 5.23
N ILE A 21 -44.09 -8.53 4.54
CA ILE A 21 -43.76 -7.23 3.97
C ILE A 21 -43.36 -6.23 5.06
N SER A 22 -44.14 -6.14 6.14
CA SER A 22 -43.85 -5.25 7.26
C SER A 22 -42.51 -5.57 7.95
N ARG A 23 -42.17 -6.85 8.13
CA ARG A 23 -40.86 -7.27 8.64
C ARG A 23 -39.73 -6.91 7.66
N PHE A 24 -39.94 -7.04 6.37
CA PHE A 24 -38.96 -6.67 5.36
C PHE A 24 -38.71 -5.15 5.36
N GLU A 25 -39.76 -4.33 5.39
CA GLU A 25 -39.67 -2.87 5.52
C GLU A 25 -38.90 -2.45 6.77
N ALA A 26 -39.25 -3.01 7.94
CA ALA A 26 -38.53 -2.74 9.18
C ALA A 26 -37.04 -3.15 9.13
N ASN A 27 -36.72 -4.23 8.41
CA ASN A 27 -35.32 -4.63 8.21
C ASN A 27 -34.58 -3.66 7.27
N LEU A 28 -35.23 -3.18 6.21
CA LEU A 28 -34.65 -2.17 5.31
C LEU A 28 -34.38 -0.84 6.04
N GLU A 29 -35.34 -0.37 6.86
CA GLU A 29 -35.13 0.83 7.68
C GLU A 29 -33.97 0.67 8.66
N ARG A 30 -33.84 -0.50 9.28
CA ARG A 30 -32.73 -0.80 10.18
C ARG A 30 -31.38 -0.83 9.46
N LEU A 31 -31.35 -1.41 8.26
CA LEU A 31 -30.14 -1.43 7.42
C LEU A 31 -29.76 -0.02 6.98
N ALA A 32 -30.73 0.79 6.54
CA ALA A 32 -30.50 2.19 6.16
C ALA A 32 -29.94 3.00 7.34
N THR A 33 -30.54 2.89 8.53
CA THR A 33 -30.05 3.56 9.74
C THR A 33 -28.65 3.11 10.13
N THR A 34 -28.35 1.81 9.97
CA THR A 34 -27.01 1.27 10.25
C THR A 34 -25.98 1.82 9.26
N ALA A 35 -26.33 1.93 7.97
CA ALA A 35 -25.47 2.52 6.94
C ALA A 35 -25.19 4.01 7.23
N GLU A 36 -26.23 4.81 7.54
CA GLU A 36 -26.06 6.22 7.91
C GLU A 36 -25.18 6.43 9.14
N ASN A 37 -25.34 5.58 10.15
CA ASN A 37 -24.48 5.63 11.34
C ASN A 37 -23.05 5.24 11.00
N GLY A 38 -22.83 4.27 10.10
CA GLY A 38 -21.53 3.90 9.57
C GLY A 38 -20.85 5.07 8.84
N GLU A 39 -21.56 5.76 7.95
CA GLU A 39 -21.05 6.94 7.24
C GLU A 39 -20.67 8.08 8.19
N ARG A 40 -21.47 8.36 9.21
CA ARG A 40 -21.15 9.36 10.25
C ARG A 40 -19.91 8.98 11.03
N HIS A 41 -19.77 7.70 11.35
CA HIS A 41 -18.60 7.20 12.07
C HIS A 41 -17.33 7.32 11.20
N LEU A 42 -17.39 6.91 9.95
CA LEU A 42 -16.29 7.08 8.99
C LEU A 42 -15.92 8.55 8.80
N SER A 43 -16.89 9.44 8.69
CA SER A 43 -16.66 10.89 8.59
C SER A 43 -15.96 11.45 9.83
N PHE A 44 -16.34 10.98 11.01
CA PHE A 44 -15.69 11.38 12.26
C PHE A 44 -14.24 10.88 12.33
N LEU A 45 -13.99 9.63 11.94
CA LEU A 45 -12.64 9.07 11.87
C LEU A 45 -11.77 9.83 10.88
N ALA A 46 -12.27 10.09 9.67
CA ALA A 46 -11.57 10.86 8.65
C ALA A 46 -11.25 12.30 9.12
N ALA A 47 -12.16 12.96 9.83
CA ALA A 47 -11.91 14.28 10.40
C ALA A 47 -10.87 14.25 11.53
N THR A 48 -10.84 13.18 12.32
CA THR A 48 -9.84 12.98 13.37
C THR A 48 -8.45 12.76 12.77
N GLU A 49 -8.36 11.91 11.76
CA GLU A 49 -7.14 11.65 11.01
C GLU A 49 -6.60 12.92 10.35
N ALA A 50 -7.45 13.67 9.64
CA ALA A 50 -7.08 14.94 9.01
C ALA A 50 -6.55 15.93 10.04
N ARG A 51 -7.17 16.02 11.22
CA ARG A 51 -6.70 16.91 12.31
C ARG A 51 -5.33 16.47 12.83
N GLU A 52 -5.08 15.16 12.95
CA GLU A 52 -3.80 14.64 13.39
C GLU A 52 -2.70 14.91 12.37
N ILE A 53 -2.96 14.69 11.09
CA ILE A 53 -2.05 15.05 9.99
C ILE A 53 -1.74 16.56 10.01
N LEU A 54 -2.75 17.41 10.16
CA LEU A 54 -2.55 18.86 10.26
C LEU A 54 -1.69 19.24 11.46
N GLN A 55 -1.86 18.58 12.60
CA GLN A 55 -1.04 18.80 13.78
C GLN A 55 0.42 18.39 13.54
N ILE A 56 0.66 17.26 12.88
CA ILE A 56 2.00 16.82 12.48
C ILE A 56 2.62 17.86 11.53
N MET A 57 1.88 18.27 10.51
CA MET A 57 2.33 19.22 9.49
C MET A 57 2.54 20.66 10.05
N SER A 58 2.14 20.92 11.29
CA SER A 58 2.42 22.20 11.98
C SER A 58 3.85 22.29 12.54
N ASP A 59 4.61 21.19 12.57
CA ASP A 59 6.02 21.23 12.92
C ASP A 59 6.80 22.03 11.86
N PRO A 60 7.57 23.08 12.26
CA PRO A 60 8.32 23.94 11.33
C PRO A 60 9.30 23.19 10.42
N ARG A 61 9.72 21.97 10.78
CA ARG A 61 10.58 21.15 9.91
C ARG A 61 9.93 20.85 8.55
N PHE A 62 8.59 20.80 8.50
CA PHE A 62 7.85 20.56 7.26
C PHE A 62 7.61 21.82 6.42
N ASP A 63 8.08 22.99 6.86
CA ASP A 63 8.10 24.21 6.03
C ASP A 63 9.27 24.22 5.03
N ASP A 64 10.23 23.30 5.17
CA ASP A 64 11.30 23.10 4.21
C ASP A 64 10.73 22.60 2.87
N PRO A 65 10.85 23.37 1.77
CA PRO A 65 10.32 23.00 0.46
C PRO A 65 11.00 21.77 -0.15
N LEU A 66 12.12 21.34 0.38
CA LEU A 66 12.82 20.13 -0.07
C LEU A 66 12.22 18.85 0.52
N ARG A 67 11.39 18.94 1.56
CA ARG A 67 10.65 17.80 2.09
C ARG A 67 9.49 17.38 1.20
N LEU A 68 9.04 16.13 1.32
CA LEU A 68 8.00 15.54 0.47
C LEU A 68 6.63 15.46 1.15
N GLU A 69 6.57 15.52 2.47
CA GLU A 69 5.36 15.23 3.26
C GLU A 69 4.18 16.15 2.88
N ARG A 70 4.45 17.43 2.55
CA ARG A 70 3.40 18.37 2.12
C ARG A 70 2.88 18.14 0.70
N SER A 71 3.54 17.28 -0.07
CA SER A 71 3.13 16.94 -1.44
C SER A 71 2.22 15.73 -1.48
N GLY A 72 2.03 15.05 -0.35
CA GLY A 72 1.19 13.86 -0.26
C GLY A 72 -0.25 14.13 -0.65
N PHE A 73 -0.81 13.27 -1.48
CA PHE A 73 -2.24 13.16 -1.78
C PHE A 73 -2.56 11.73 -2.22
N LYS A 74 -3.82 11.35 -2.11
CA LYS A 74 -4.33 10.04 -2.50
C LYS A 74 -5.27 10.16 -3.72
N VAL A 75 -4.99 9.39 -4.75
CA VAL A 75 -5.90 9.10 -5.87
C VAL A 75 -6.20 7.62 -5.90
N HIS A 76 -5.17 6.77 -5.80
CA HIS A 76 -5.26 5.33 -5.93
C HIS A 76 -4.49 4.58 -4.84
N SER A 77 -3.29 5.03 -4.45
CA SER A 77 -2.48 4.40 -3.40
C SER A 77 -3.20 4.29 -2.05
N GLN A 78 -2.66 3.53 -1.13
CA GLN A 78 -3.29 3.29 0.17
C GLN A 78 -3.42 4.58 1.00
N TYR A 79 -2.42 5.47 0.96
CA TYR A 79 -2.38 6.73 1.72
C TYR A 79 -2.00 7.93 0.83
N ASP A 80 -0.82 8.52 1.06
CA ASP A 80 -0.35 9.76 0.46
C ASP A 80 0.74 9.54 -0.62
N GLU A 81 1.00 8.29 -0.98
CA GLU A 81 2.10 7.89 -1.88
C GLU A 81 1.95 8.47 -3.28
N ASP A 82 0.73 8.58 -3.83
CA ASP A 82 0.50 9.15 -5.16
C ASP A 82 1.08 10.55 -5.29
N GLY A 83 0.88 11.40 -4.28
CA GLY A 83 1.38 12.75 -4.23
C GLY A 83 2.89 12.82 -4.07
N ILE A 84 3.44 11.99 -3.20
CA ILE A 84 4.89 11.91 -2.95
C ILE A 84 5.61 11.45 -4.22
N ILE A 85 5.14 10.40 -4.88
CA ILE A 85 5.69 9.87 -6.13
C ILE A 85 5.62 10.92 -7.24
N ALA A 86 4.48 11.60 -7.39
CA ALA A 86 4.33 12.67 -8.37
C ALA A 86 5.35 13.80 -8.16
N GLU A 87 5.58 14.21 -6.91
CA GLU A 87 6.55 15.24 -6.55
C GLU A 87 7.99 14.77 -6.78
N ILE A 88 8.32 13.52 -6.47
CA ILE A 88 9.64 12.95 -6.79
C ILE A 88 9.91 13.11 -8.28
N PHE A 89 9.01 12.66 -9.15
CA PHE A 89 9.20 12.76 -10.59
C PHE A 89 9.10 14.18 -11.14
N ARG A 90 8.37 15.08 -10.48
CA ARG A 90 8.43 16.50 -10.81
C ARG A 90 9.84 17.08 -10.61
N ARG A 91 10.57 16.63 -9.58
CA ARG A 91 11.94 17.11 -9.25
C ARG A 91 13.01 16.44 -10.10
N ILE A 92 12.93 15.13 -10.30
CA ILE A 92 13.99 14.38 -11.02
C ILE A 92 13.68 14.13 -12.50
N GLY A 93 12.45 14.42 -12.96
CA GLY A 93 11.96 14.06 -14.30
C GLY A 93 11.78 12.57 -14.48
N THR A 94 11.24 12.17 -15.63
CA THR A 94 11.08 10.76 -16.05
C THR A 94 11.96 10.45 -17.26
N THR A 95 12.32 9.18 -17.47
CA THR A 95 13.05 8.74 -18.67
C THR A 95 12.18 7.91 -19.59
N ASN A 96 11.52 6.88 -19.09
CA ASN A 96 10.78 5.93 -19.92
C ASN A 96 9.34 5.69 -19.45
N ARG A 97 8.94 6.20 -18.29
CA ARG A 97 7.64 5.98 -17.66
C ARG A 97 7.32 4.49 -17.48
N ILE A 98 8.31 3.74 -17.05
CA ILE A 98 8.16 2.33 -16.70
C ILE A 98 8.19 2.20 -15.18
N CYS A 99 7.26 1.45 -14.64
CA CYS A 99 7.24 1.07 -13.23
C CYS A 99 7.04 -0.43 -13.04
N VAL A 100 7.55 -0.95 -11.94
CA VAL A 100 7.37 -2.35 -11.50
C VAL A 100 6.90 -2.32 -10.06
N GLU A 101 5.88 -3.12 -9.72
CA GLU A 101 5.33 -3.22 -8.38
C GLU A 101 5.13 -4.68 -7.98
N PHE A 102 5.62 -5.02 -6.79
CA PHE A 102 5.47 -6.31 -6.14
C PHE A 102 4.51 -6.19 -4.97
N GLY A 103 3.67 -7.22 -4.76
CA GLY A 103 2.62 -7.17 -3.76
C GLY A 103 1.42 -6.33 -4.21
N ALA A 104 1.04 -6.48 -5.50
CA ALA A 104 -0.02 -5.66 -6.09
C ALA A 104 -1.43 -5.97 -5.55
N GLY A 105 -1.60 -7.04 -4.76
CA GLY A 105 -2.84 -7.40 -4.07
C GLY A 105 -4.03 -7.51 -5.02
N ASN A 106 -5.11 -6.80 -4.70
CA ASN A 106 -6.31 -6.75 -5.55
C ASN A 106 -6.30 -5.60 -6.58
N GLY A 107 -5.23 -4.84 -6.66
CA GLY A 107 -5.07 -3.72 -7.59
C GLY A 107 -5.89 -2.48 -7.24
N SER A 108 -6.38 -2.33 -6.00
CA SER A 108 -7.21 -1.19 -5.58
C SER A 108 -6.46 -0.11 -4.80
N GLU A 109 -5.26 -0.42 -4.29
CA GLU A 109 -4.48 0.47 -3.43
C GLU A 109 -3.00 0.52 -3.81
N ASN A 110 -2.69 0.22 -5.07
CA ASN A 110 -1.32 0.19 -5.59
C ASN A 110 -0.67 1.56 -5.66
N CYS A 111 0.59 1.64 -5.29
CA CYS A 111 1.40 2.87 -5.42
C CYS A 111 1.63 3.29 -6.88
N THR A 112 1.53 2.36 -7.84
CA THR A 112 1.68 2.67 -9.28
C THR A 112 0.36 2.79 -10.03
N GLY A 113 -0.79 2.53 -9.41
CA GLY A 113 -2.10 2.60 -10.07
C GLY A 113 -2.39 3.96 -10.70
N PHE A 114 -2.11 5.05 -9.99
CA PHE A 114 -2.28 6.41 -10.52
C PHE A 114 -1.33 6.68 -11.70
N LEU A 115 -0.12 6.13 -11.71
CA LEU A 115 0.82 6.26 -12.84
C LEU A 115 0.31 5.50 -14.08
N VAL A 116 -0.26 4.30 -13.88
CA VAL A 116 -0.90 3.54 -14.97
C VAL A 116 -2.03 4.35 -15.58
N MET A 117 -2.90 4.98 -14.79
CA MET A 117 -3.95 5.88 -15.27
C MET A 117 -3.38 7.07 -16.07
N GLN A 118 -2.15 7.50 -15.79
CA GLN A 118 -1.43 8.57 -16.51
C GLN A 118 -0.66 8.07 -17.75
N GLY A 119 -0.81 6.80 -18.14
CA GLY A 119 -0.19 6.24 -19.33
C GLY A 119 1.21 5.65 -19.11
N TRP A 120 1.63 5.38 -17.89
CA TRP A 120 2.86 4.64 -17.63
C TRP A 120 2.68 3.17 -17.99
N ARG A 121 3.76 2.52 -18.41
CA ARG A 121 3.80 1.07 -18.60
C ARG A 121 4.22 0.41 -17.30
N ALA A 122 3.43 -0.55 -16.82
CA ALA A 122 3.64 -1.20 -15.54
C ALA A 122 3.76 -2.72 -15.63
N LEU A 123 4.54 -3.29 -14.71
CA LEU A 123 4.52 -4.71 -14.38
C LEU A 123 4.05 -4.84 -12.93
N TRP A 124 2.97 -5.60 -12.71
CA TRP A 124 2.50 -5.98 -11.38
C TRP A 124 2.65 -7.47 -11.17
N ILE A 125 3.23 -7.84 -10.02
CA ILE A 125 3.42 -9.24 -9.63
C ILE A 125 2.82 -9.44 -8.25
N ASP A 126 1.98 -10.48 -8.11
CA ASP A 126 1.37 -10.88 -6.84
C ASP A 126 1.14 -12.38 -6.81
N GLY A 127 1.30 -12.99 -5.61
CA GLY A 127 1.15 -14.43 -5.40
C GLY A 127 -0.25 -14.88 -4.99
N SER A 128 -1.21 -13.98 -4.78
CA SER A 128 -2.55 -14.35 -4.32
C SER A 128 -3.38 -15.05 -5.39
N ASP A 129 -4.17 -16.05 -4.99
CA ASP A 129 -5.01 -16.83 -5.91
C ASP A 129 -6.07 -15.99 -6.62
N SER A 130 -6.52 -14.89 -6.00
CA SER A 130 -7.55 -14.01 -6.54
C SER A 130 -7.00 -12.87 -7.42
N PHE A 131 -5.68 -12.69 -7.51
CA PHE A 131 -5.05 -11.57 -8.20
C PHE A 131 -5.53 -11.40 -9.64
N LEU A 132 -5.43 -12.45 -10.45
CA LEU A 132 -5.86 -12.38 -11.85
C LEU A 132 -7.35 -12.09 -12.04
N PHE A 133 -8.20 -12.53 -11.11
CA PHE A 133 -9.61 -12.19 -11.13
C PHE A 133 -9.81 -10.68 -10.99
N TYR A 134 -9.20 -10.06 -9.98
CA TYR A 134 -9.31 -8.61 -9.78
C TYR A 134 -8.71 -7.80 -10.93
N MET A 135 -7.58 -8.25 -11.48
CA MET A 135 -6.97 -7.59 -12.64
C MET A 135 -7.89 -7.60 -13.86
N ASN A 136 -8.54 -8.74 -14.14
CA ASN A 136 -9.49 -8.84 -15.26
C ASN A 136 -10.77 -8.03 -15.05
N VAL A 137 -11.16 -7.76 -13.81
CA VAL A 137 -12.33 -6.93 -13.50
C VAL A 137 -12.00 -5.46 -13.60
N SER A 138 -10.89 -5.02 -13.01
CA SER A 138 -10.62 -3.59 -12.79
C SER A 138 -9.66 -2.99 -13.82
N TRP A 139 -8.75 -3.80 -14.43
CA TRP A 139 -7.63 -3.33 -15.26
C TRP A 139 -7.58 -3.97 -16.64
N ALA A 140 -8.66 -4.59 -17.09
CA ALA A 140 -8.72 -5.32 -18.37
C ALA A 140 -8.34 -4.44 -19.59
N GLN A 141 -8.66 -3.14 -19.56
CA GLN A 141 -8.39 -2.22 -20.68
C GLN A 141 -6.89 -1.91 -20.78
N GLU A 142 -6.23 -1.68 -19.64
CA GLU A 142 -4.81 -1.39 -19.56
C GLU A 142 -3.98 -2.62 -19.94
N MET A 143 -4.43 -3.81 -19.52
CA MET A 143 -3.84 -5.09 -19.93
C MET A 143 -4.00 -5.34 -21.44
N ALA A 144 -5.16 -5.07 -22.01
CA ALA A 144 -5.41 -5.24 -23.45
C ALA A 144 -4.58 -4.29 -24.34
N ARG A 145 -4.08 -3.19 -23.78
CA ARG A 145 -3.21 -2.21 -24.46
C ARG A 145 -1.73 -2.45 -24.22
N ASP A 146 -1.35 -3.53 -23.55
CA ASP A 146 0.03 -3.82 -23.10
C ASP A 146 0.63 -2.69 -22.23
N GLN A 147 -0.23 -1.88 -21.64
CA GLN A 147 0.15 -0.84 -20.69
C GLN A 147 0.40 -1.42 -19.31
N LEU A 148 -0.42 -2.39 -18.88
CA LEU A 148 -0.25 -3.16 -17.65
C LEU A 148 0.02 -4.62 -17.98
N VAL A 149 1.20 -5.11 -17.60
CA VAL A 149 1.55 -6.52 -17.62
C VAL A 149 1.36 -7.08 -16.21
N VAL A 150 0.65 -8.19 -16.07
CA VAL A 150 0.44 -8.85 -14.78
C VAL A 150 1.06 -10.24 -14.76
N ARG A 151 1.62 -10.63 -13.61
CA ARG A 151 2.15 -11.97 -13.35
C ARG A 151 1.63 -12.46 -12.00
N ASN A 152 0.87 -13.54 -12.01
CA ASN A 152 0.51 -14.22 -10.77
C ASN A 152 1.61 -15.22 -10.44
N ALA A 153 2.45 -14.87 -9.49
CA ALA A 153 3.58 -15.67 -9.06
C ALA A 153 3.97 -15.33 -7.62
N PHE A 154 4.33 -16.37 -6.85
CA PHE A 154 4.96 -16.18 -5.55
C PHE A 154 6.40 -15.69 -5.74
N ILE A 155 6.72 -14.54 -5.15
CA ILE A 155 8.00 -13.87 -5.32
C ILE A 155 8.99 -14.39 -4.29
N THR A 156 10.14 -14.85 -4.75
CA THR A 156 11.29 -15.20 -3.91
C THR A 156 12.55 -14.48 -4.39
N VAL A 157 13.54 -14.42 -3.52
CA VAL A 157 14.86 -13.85 -3.83
C VAL A 157 15.51 -14.52 -5.05
N ASP A 158 15.23 -15.81 -5.28
CA ASP A 158 15.85 -16.57 -6.36
C ASP A 158 15.10 -16.46 -7.69
N THR A 159 13.79 -16.11 -7.68
CA THR A 159 12.94 -16.07 -8.88
C THR A 159 12.69 -14.67 -9.41
N ILE A 160 12.87 -13.64 -8.60
CA ILE A 160 12.41 -12.26 -8.94
C ILE A 160 13.02 -11.72 -10.23
N ASP A 161 14.31 -11.90 -10.47
CA ASP A 161 14.98 -11.40 -11.66
C ASP A 161 14.49 -12.10 -12.95
N GLU A 162 14.17 -13.40 -12.88
CA GLU A 162 13.60 -14.14 -14.00
C GLU A 162 12.16 -13.68 -14.27
N LEU A 163 11.32 -13.56 -13.24
CA LEU A 163 9.94 -13.07 -13.37
C LEU A 163 9.86 -11.71 -14.08
N ILE A 164 10.78 -10.80 -13.75
CA ILE A 164 10.84 -9.47 -14.37
C ILE A 164 11.24 -9.58 -15.85
N ARG A 165 12.31 -10.34 -16.15
CA ARG A 165 12.81 -10.50 -17.52
C ARG A 165 11.80 -11.21 -18.42
N ASP A 166 11.15 -12.25 -17.94
CA ASP A 166 10.12 -13.01 -18.67
C ASP A 166 8.86 -12.16 -18.93
N ALA A 167 8.63 -11.15 -18.11
CA ALA A 167 7.58 -10.17 -18.35
C ALA A 167 7.97 -9.09 -19.38
N GLY A 168 9.22 -9.10 -19.89
CA GLY A 168 9.72 -8.12 -20.86
C GLY A 168 10.19 -6.80 -20.25
N PHE A 169 10.62 -6.81 -18.98
CA PHE A 169 11.17 -5.64 -18.28
C PHE A 169 12.64 -5.87 -17.94
N SER A 170 13.47 -4.87 -18.17
CA SER A 170 14.89 -4.91 -17.84
C SER A 170 15.54 -3.54 -17.93
N GLY A 171 16.73 -3.39 -17.33
CA GLY A 171 17.53 -2.17 -17.41
C GLY A 171 16.97 -1.02 -16.58
N GLU A 172 17.17 0.23 -17.03
CA GLU A 172 16.68 1.39 -16.29
C GLU A 172 15.15 1.48 -16.34
N ILE A 173 14.53 1.70 -15.18
CA ILE A 173 13.11 2.02 -15.03
C ILE A 173 12.96 3.26 -14.14
N ASP A 174 11.83 3.96 -14.24
CA ASP A 174 11.62 5.14 -13.41
C ASP A 174 11.29 4.76 -11.96
N LEU A 175 10.40 3.79 -11.71
CA LEU A 175 9.95 3.43 -10.35
C LEU A 175 9.93 1.92 -10.12
N LEU A 176 10.45 1.51 -8.97
CA LEU A 176 10.25 0.18 -8.37
C LEU A 176 9.49 0.33 -7.06
N VAL A 177 8.42 -0.43 -6.89
CA VAL A 177 7.66 -0.54 -5.63
C VAL A 177 7.80 -1.96 -5.10
N VAL A 178 8.13 -2.09 -3.81
CA VAL A 178 8.28 -3.38 -3.13
C VAL A 178 7.49 -3.34 -1.82
N ASP A 179 6.46 -4.19 -1.77
CA ASP A 179 5.54 -4.33 -0.64
C ASP A 179 5.09 -5.81 -0.60
N LEU A 180 5.84 -6.62 0.14
CA LEU A 180 5.68 -8.09 0.17
C LEU A 180 5.38 -8.61 1.58
N ASP A 181 5.07 -7.70 2.50
CA ASP A 181 4.78 -8.06 3.90
C ASP A 181 5.87 -8.94 4.56
N GLY A 182 7.13 -8.78 4.13
CA GLY A 182 8.18 -9.60 4.74
C GLY A 182 9.57 -9.55 4.11
N ASN A 183 9.77 -10.23 2.99
CA ASN A 183 11.10 -10.37 2.38
C ASN A 183 11.59 -9.14 1.59
N ASP A 184 10.97 -7.99 1.70
CA ASP A 184 11.24 -6.75 0.97
C ASP A 184 12.72 -6.38 0.93
N TYR A 185 13.36 -6.39 2.11
CA TYR A 185 14.80 -6.13 2.22
C TYR A 185 15.63 -7.11 1.38
N HIS A 186 15.34 -8.41 1.47
CA HIS A 186 16.11 -9.46 0.80
C HIS A 186 15.89 -9.44 -0.72
N ILE A 187 14.70 -9.11 -1.18
CA ILE A 187 14.39 -8.90 -2.59
C ILE A 187 15.16 -7.68 -3.12
N LEU A 188 15.08 -6.54 -2.43
CA LEU A 188 15.80 -5.33 -2.80
C LEU A 188 17.33 -5.52 -2.78
N GLU A 189 17.85 -6.25 -1.82
CA GLU A 189 19.29 -6.55 -1.74
C GLU A 189 19.77 -7.34 -2.97
N LYS A 190 18.93 -8.21 -3.53
CA LYS A 190 19.28 -9.16 -4.58
C LYS A 190 18.93 -8.69 -6.00
N ILE A 191 17.85 -7.97 -6.17
CA ILE A 191 17.32 -7.60 -7.49
C ILE A 191 18.37 -6.91 -8.37
N SER A 192 18.47 -7.39 -9.61
CA SER A 192 19.42 -6.90 -10.61
C SER A 192 18.84 -6.78 -12.02
N ALA A 193 17.66 -7.33 -12.28
CA ALA A 193 17.02 -7.27 -13.60
C ALA A 193 16.69 -5.83 -14.02
N VAL A 194 16.39 -4.97 -13.06
CA VAL A 194 16.08 -3.55 -13.29
C VAL A 194 16.96 -2.63 -12.45
N SER A 195 17.15 -1.40 -12.95
CA SER A 195 17.87 -0.32 -12.27
C SER A 195 16.93 0.87 -12.12
N PRO A 196 16.18 0.95 -11.01
CA PRO A 196 15.18 2.00 -10.80
C PRO A 196 15.85 3.35 -10.52
N ARG A 197 15.22 4.44 -10.99
CA ARG A 197 15.60 5.81 -10.64
C ARG A 197 15.05 6.23 -9.28
N ALA A 198 13.88 5.69 -8.92
CA ALA A 198 13.27 5.82 -7.60
C ALA A 198 12.77 4.45 -7.11
N ILE A 199 12.76 4.27 -5.79
CA ILE A 199 12.25 3.07 -5.11
C ILE A 199 11.25 3.54 -4.05
N CYS A 200 10.09 2.89 -4.00
CA CYS A 200 9.13 2.95 -2.90
C CYS A 200 9.14 1.58 -2.23
N VAL A 201 9.30 1.53 -0.91
CA VAL A 201 9.38 0.26 -0.17
C VAL A 201 8.73 0.39 1.18
N GLU A 202 7.98 -0.63 1.59
CA GLU A 202 7.44 -0.72 2.93
C GLU A 202 8.56 -0.87 3.98
N TYR A 203 8.42 -0.16 5.10
CA TYR A 203 9.31 -0.30 6.25
C TYR A 203 8.54 -0.55 7.53
N ASN A 204 9.13 -1.29 8.45
CA ASN A 204 8.52 -1.55 9.75
C ASN A 204 8.71 -0.35 10.70
N SER A 205 7.73 0.52 10.72
CA SER A 205 7.75 1.76 11.51
C SER A 205 7.44 1.57 13.01
N ASN A 206 7.25 0.34 13.47
CA ASN A 206 7.30 0.00 14.90
C ASN A 206 8.73 0.03 15.45
N ILE A 207 9.73 -0.03 14.57
CA ILE A 207 11.15 -0.04 14.94
C ILE A 207 11.68 1.40 14.85
N PRO A 208 12.31 1.93 15.92
CA PRO A 208 12.88 3.28 15.92
C PRO A 208 13.92 3.50 14.81
N PRO A 209 14.09 4.76 14.35
CA PRO A 209 14.93 5.07 13.19
C PRO A 209 16.44 4.86 13.38
N ASP A 210 16.92 4.66 14.60
CA ASP A 210 18.31 4.38 14.94
C ASP A 210 18.63 2.87 15.02
N VAL A 211 17.64 2.00 14.82
CA VAL A 211 17.78 0.55 14.97
C VAL A 211 17.90 -0.12 13.61
N ASP A 212 19.03 -0.77 13.35
CA ASP A 212 19.24 -1.65 12.19
C ASP A 212 18.68 -3.05 12.47
N TRP A 213 17.49 -3.33 11.90
CA TRP A 213 16.84 -4.63 12.05
C TRP A 213 16.14 -5.04 10.76
N LYS A 214 16.20 -6.32 10.47
CA LYS A 214 15.45 -6.99 9.41
C LYS A 214 15.04 -8.38 9.83
N MET A 215 13.90 -8.85 9.35
CA MET A 215 13.54 -10.25 9.55
C MET A 215 14.53 -11.18 8.85
N PRO A 216 14.78 -12.39 9.39
CA PRO A 216 15.51 -13.41 8.66
C PRO A 216 14.81 -13.79 7.36
N ARG A 217 15.57 -13.99 6.27
CA ARG A 217 15.01 -14.49 5.00
C ARG A 217 14.22 -15.77 5.24
N LYS A 218 13.02 -15.83 4.71
CA LYS A 218 12.14 -16.99 4.75
C LYS A 218 11.42 -17.11 3.41
N ASP A 219 11.87 -18.00 2.54
CA ASP A 219 11.38 -18.07 1.15
C ASP A 219 9.91 -18.48 0.99
N ASP A 220 9.32 -19.10 2.02
CA ASP A 220 7.91 -19.47 2.12
C ASP A 220 7.10 -18.53 3.04
N HIS A 221 7.62 -17.31 3.29
CA HIS A 221 6.95 -16.36 4.18
C HIS A 221 5.63 -15.87 3.58
N VAL A 222 4.59 -15.99 4.38
CA VAL A 222 3.30 -15.33 4.17
C VAL A 222 2.92 -14.69 5.50
N TRP A 223 2.61 -13.41 5.48
CA TRP A 223 2.19 -12.72 6.69
C TRP A 223 0.79 -13.18 7.12
N ASP A 224 0.67 -13.60 8.36
CA ASP A 224 -0.57 -14.12 8.96
C ASP A 224 -1.38 -13.04 9.72
N HIS A 225 -0.91 -11.79 9.70
CA HIS A 225 -1.49 -10.66 10.44
C HIS A 225 -1.51 -10.84 11.98
N LEU A 226 -0.76 -11.79 12.53
CA LEU A 226 -0.68 -12.06 13.97
C LEU A 226 0.61 -11.52 14.61
N ASP A 227 1.65 -11.31 13.80
CA ASP A 227 2.97 -10.88 14.24
C ASP A 227 3.44 -9.71 13.38
N ASP A 228 3.94 -8.65 14.00
CA ASP A 228 4.48 -7.46 13.34
C ASP A 228 6.01 -7.51 13.17
N ARG A 229 6.66 -8.66 13.43
CA ARG A 229 8.09 -8.91 13.20
C ARG A 229 8.35 -9.27 11.74
N VAL A 230 7.92 -8.41 10.83
CA VAL A 230 8.03 -8.57 9.37
C VAL A 230 8.82 -7.42 8.76
N GLY A 231 9.33 -7.62 7.55
CA GLY A 231 10.02 -6.59 6.78
C GLY A 231 11.36 -6.16 7.38
N ALA A 232 11.66 -4.88 7.33
CA ALA A 232 12.89 -4.27 7.83
C ALA A 232 12.65 -2.88 8.41
N SER A 233 13.53 -2.46 9.32
CA SER A 233 13.54 -1.08 9.82
C SER A 233 13.98 -0.10 8.72
N LEU A 234 13.58 1.16 8.87
CA LEU A 234 14.02 2.23 7.96
C LEU A 234 15.55 2.35 7.93
N LYS A 235 16.23 2.15 9.09
CA LYS A 235 17.69 2.17 9.18
C LYS A 235 18.35 1.06 8.38
N ALA A 236 17.81 -0.16 8.42
CA ALA A 236 18.34 -1.27 7.63
C ALA A 236 18.23 -0.98 6.12
N LEU A 237 17.10 -0.43 5.68
CA LEU A 237 16.89 -0.04 4.29
C LEU A 237 17.79 1.13 3.88
N GLU A 238 17.95 2.16 4.71
CA GLU A 238 18.88 3.28 4.50
C GLU A 238 20.30 2.78 4.25
N ILE A 239 20.80 1.90 5.13
CA ILE A 239 22.18 1.38 5.03
C ILE A 239 22.34 0.57 3.74
N MET A 240 21.45 -0.38 3.47
CA MET A 240 21.55 -1.27 2.32
C MET A 240 21.40 -0.52 0.99
N LEU A 241 20.37 0.30 0.86
CA LEU A 241 20.14 1.08 -0.37
C LEU A 241 21.17 2.20 -0.55
N GLY A 242 21.67 2.77 0.55
CA GLY A 242 22.79 3.72 0.53
C GLY A 242 24.06 3.13 -0.07
N GLN A 243 24.39 1.87 0.25
CA GLN A 243 25.51 1.14 -0.36
C GLN A 243 25.29 0.87 -1.85
N ARG A 244 24.03 0.80 -2.29
CA ARG A 244 23.64 0.63 -3.70
C ARG A 244 23.49 1.96 -4.46
N GLY A 245 23.85 3.08 -3.85
CA GLY A 245 23.86 4.39 -4.48
C GLY A 245 22.52 5.15 -4.45
N TYR A 246 21.62 4.80 -3.52
CA TYR A 246 20.36 5.51 -3.31
C TYR A 246 20.43 6.41 -2.08
N ALA A 247 19.60 7.45 -2.07
CA ALA A 247 19.40 8.36 -0.95
C ALA A 247 17.95 8.23 -0.45
N LEU A 248 17.75 8.11 0.86
CA LEU A 248 16.44 8.17 1.49
C LEU A 248 15.93 9.61 1.44
N VAL A 249 14.89 9.90 0.67
CA VAL A 249 14.40 11.26 0.41
C VAL A 249 13.12 11.63 1.15
N GLY A 250 12.43 10.67 1.75
CA GLY A 250 11.21 10.88 2.52
C GLY A 250 10.51 9.58 2.87
N CYS A 251 9.47 9.70 3.70
CA CYS A 251 8.54 8.61 4.03
C CYS A 251 7.10 9.12 3.94
N SER A 252 6.13 8.21 3.74
CA SER A 252 4.72 8.53 3.89
C SER A 252 4.41 8.99 5.31
N VAL A 253 3.50 9.95 5.47
CA VAL A 253 3.11 10.45 6.80
C VAL A 253 2.42 9.36 7.61
N ALA A 254 1.79 8.41 6.93
CA ALA A 254 1.21 7.22 7.57
C ALA A 254 2.26 6.30 8.22
N GLY A 255 3.53 6.42 7.85
CA GLY A 255 4.59 5.56 8.39
C GLY A 255 4.59 4.16 7.78
N VAL A 256 4.26 4.04 6.49
CA VAL A 256 4.20 2.76 5.77
C VAL A 256 5.36 2.65 4.79
N ASN A 257 5.43 3.59 3.85
CA ASN A 257 6.36 3.55 2.74
C ASN A 257 7.50 4.55 2.89
N ALA A 258 8.70 4.13 2.51
CA ALA A 258 9.91 4.94 2.40
C ALA A 258 10.27 5.12 0.92
N PHE A 259 10.76 6.31 0.58
CA PHE A 259 11.10 6.69 -0.78
C PHE A 259 12.59 6.93 -0.91
N PHE A 260 13.20 6.22 -1.84
CA PHE A 260 14.62 6.33 -2.16
C PHE A 260 14.77 6.79 -3.60
N VAL A 261 15.74 7.67 -3.83
CA VAL A 261 16.08 8.17 -5.16
C VAL A 261 17.56 7.93 -5.40
N ARG A 262 17.91 7.56 -6.62
CA ARG A 262 19.32 7.40 -6.99
C ARG A 262 20.10 8.67 -6.65
N ARG A 263 21.23 8.54 -5.98
CA ARG A 263 21.95 9.66 -5.33
C ARG A 263 22.33 10.77 -6.31
N ASP A 264 22.73 10.42 -7.54
CA ASP A 264 23.06 11.39 -8.60
C ASP A 264 21.86 12.26 -9.04
N LEU A 265 20.64 11.82 -8.75
CA LEU A 265 19.40 12.55 -9.03
C LEU A 265 18.86 13.30 -7.80
N ALA A 266 19.32 12.93 -6.59
CA ALA A 266 18.74 13.43 -5.34
C ALA A 266 19.37 14.71 -4.82
N GLU A 267 20.67 14.92 -5.03
CA GLU A 267 21.43 16.03 -4.47
C GLU A 267 20.82 17.40 -4.80
N GLY A 268 20.62 18.22 -3.77
CA GLY A 268 20.07 19.58 -3.88
C GLY A 268 18.57 19.65 -4.23
N LYS A 269 17.87 18.49 -4.34
CA LYS A 269 16.45 18.43 -4.68
C LYS A 269 15.57 17.93 -3.55
N PHE A 270 16.15 17.33 -2.52
CA PHE A 270 15.44 16.76 -1.38
C PHE A 270 16.12 17.16 -0.07
N ALA A 271 15.38 17.09 1.02
CA ALA A 271 15.86 17.49 2.35
C ALA A 271 16.95 16.56 2.86
N GLU A 272 18.06 17.12 3.26
CA GLU A 272 19.18 16.43 3.88
C GLU A 272 19.18 16.60 5.42
N PRO A 273 19.83 15.70 6.19
CA PRO A 273 20.55 14.50 5.74
C PRO A 273 19.62 13.37 5.29
N PHE A 274 20.07 12.56 4.34
CA PHE A 274 19.33 11.39 3.80
C PHE A 274 19.36 10.20 4.75
N THR A 275 18.90 10.39 5.98
CA THR A 275 18.97 9.40 7.06
C THR A 275 17.59 9.04 7.61
N ALA A 276 17.50 7.85 8.20
CA ALA A 276 16.28 7.39 8.82
C ALA A 276 15.79 8.36 9.91
N GLU A 277 16.69 8.87 10.73
CA GLU A 277 16.35 9.82 11.83
C GLU A 277 15.71 11.12 11.31
N ASN A 278 16.10 11.58 10.12
CA ASN A 278 15.54 12.79 9.53
C ASN A 278 14.18 12.59 8.89
N HIS A 279 13.92 11.40 8.31
CA HIS A 279 12.74 11.16 7.48
C HIS A 279 11.70 10.23 8.13
N PHE A 280 12.00 9.64 9.27
CA PHE A 280 11.14 8.67 9.93
C PHE A 280 9.78 9.24 10.31
N HIS A 281 8.74 8.49 9.96
CA HIS A 281 7.40 8.62 10.50
C HIS A 281 7.02 7.32 11.22
N THR A 282 6.51 7.45 12.45
CA THR A 282 5.94 6.31 13.15
C THR A 282 4.61 5.94 12.52
N TRP A 283 4.25 4.71 12.70
CA TRP A 283 3.02 4.12 12.22
C TRP A 283 1.74 4.81 12.75
N ARG A 284 0.81 5.11 11.83
CA ARG A 284 -0.45 5.83 12.09
C ARG A 284 -1.65 5.13 11.46
N PHE A 285 -1.69 3.82 11.56
CA PHE A 285 -2.86 3.07 11.13
C PHE A 285 -3.94 3.09 12.20
N PHE A 286 -5.01 3.82 11.98
CA PHE A 286 -6.11 3.97 12.93
C PHE A 286 -6.96 2.69 13.12
N TYR A 287 -6.71 1.66 12.36
CA TYR A 287 -7.46 0.40 12.39
C TYR A 287 -6.69 -0.79 12.97
N LYS A 288 -5.54 -0.58 13.59
CA LYS A 288 -4.83 -1.71 14.16
C LYS A 288 -5.53 -2.26 15.40
N SER A 289 -5.72 -3.57 15.38
CA SER A 289 -6.07 -4.31 16.57
C SER A 289 -5.04 -4.05 17.68
N PRO A 290 -5.44 -3.83 18.96
CA PRO A 290 -4.51 -3.67 20.06
C PRO A 290 -3.57 -4.88 20.27
N HIS A 291 -3.77 -5.97 19.53
CA HIS A 291 -2.93 -7.17 19.56
C HIS A 291 -1.59 -7.02 18.80
N PHE A 292 -1.41 -5.96 18.02
CA PHE A 292 -0.20 -5.74 17.20
C PHE A 292 0.88 -4.87 17.87
N VAL A 293 0.72 -4.47 19.10
CA VAL A 293 1.77 -3.74 19.82
C VAL A 293 2.74 -4.77 20.41
N THR A 294 3.64 -5.30 19.63
CA THR A 294 4.75 -6.11 20.15
C THR A 294 5.91 -5.20 20.56
N ASN A 295 6.62 -5.62 21.60
CA ASN A 295 7.79 -4.89 22.08
C ASN A 295 8.99 -5.25 21.17
N TRP A 296 9.28 -4.42 20.17
CA TRP A 296 10.39 -4.64 19.23
C TRP A 296 11.75 -4.91 19.92
N ARG A 297 11.94 -4.43 21.17
CA ARG A 297 13.17 -4.69 21.95
C ARG A 297 13.37 -6.15 22.31
N GLU A 298 12.31 -6.94 22.26
CA GLU A 298 12.36 -8.39 22.52
C GLU A 298 12.61 -9.19 21.25
N TRP A 299 12.66 -8.53 20.08
CA TRP A 299 12.90 -9.20 18.81
C TRP A 299 14.37 -9.65 18.71
N PRO A 300 14.62 -10.86 18.19
CA PRO A 300 16.00 -11.34 18.06
C PRO A 300 16.78 -10.45 17.09
N THR A 301 17.73 -9.69 17.64
CA THR A 301 18.74 -8.99 16.86
C THR A 301 19.86 -9.97 16.56
N ARG A 302 20.03 -10.40 15.33
CA ARG A 302 21.27 -11.04 14.91
C ARG A 302 22.32 -9.93 14.72
N ARG A 303 23.35 -9.97 15.60
CA ARG A 303 24.61 -9.25 15.37
C ARG A 303 25.38 -9.91 14.25
#